data_6219c2b8c45ddce3936d6955b72a6084
#
_entry.id   6219c2b8c45ddce3936d6955b72a6084
#
_cell.length_a   1.000
_cell.length_b   1.000
_cell.length_c   1.000
_cell.angle_alpha   90.00
_cell.angle_beta   90.00
_cell.angle_gamma   90.00
#
_symmetry.space_group_name_H-M   'P 1'
#
loop_
_entity.id
_entity.type
_entity.pdbx_description
1 polymer ?
#
loop_
_entity_poly.entity_id
_entity_poly.type
_entity_poly.pdbx_seq_one_letter_code
_entity_poly.pdbx_strand_id
1 'polypeptide(L)'
;MAASSTVTLCTRLDFCYCVNSDYRDAIDANVARVRGLIAGHKAQGKAIGYLSVPLSPAGGGSFAVNAEIAAATASSVTARLGAQSAWILNPGAEGGDRMNGAGGADFMYMWTQILEGRNGAGEDFDFFYFAGPFDFASFFKLTGQGDLERLEAWFDARAAQDPSFMTAVDNGSITRAGFRNYYGLRASVAFSYGSHDDWNIARAINARRRGAADFGIANQLAIFFDGHPVTPGSYEEPTAAGDAGRCVK
;
A
#
# COMPACT_ATOMS: atom_id res chain seq x y z
N MET A 1 -5.49 -15.68 28.91
CA MET A 1 -5.71 -15.11 27.55
C MET A 1 -6.14 -16.27 26.68
N ALA A 2 -7.32 -16.23 26.07
CA ALA A 2 -7.72 -17.24 25.08
C ALA A 2 -6.73 -17.15 23.92
N ALA A 3 -6.24 -18.28 23.42
CA ALA A 3 -5.42 -18.31 22.23
C ALA A 3 -6.23 -17.72 21.07
N SER A 4 -5.71 -16.68 20.41
CA SER A 4 -6.36 -16.14 19.22
C SER A 4 -6.46 -17.24 18.18
N SER A 5 -7.65 -17.51 17.68
CA SER A 5 -7.84 -18.54 16.67
C SER A 5 -7.58 -17.94 15.30
N THR A 6 -6.68 -18.55 14.54
CA THR A 6 -6.45 -18.18 13.14
C THR A 6 -7.25 -19.08 12.21
N VAL A 7 -7.72 -18.50 11.13
CA VAL A 7 -8.50 -19.20 10.08
C VAL A 7 -7.98 -18.80 8.70
N THR A 8 -7.89 -19.78 7.80
CA THR A 8 -7.58 -19.48 6.41
C THR A 8 -8.82 -18.93 5.72
N LEU A 9 -8.72 -17.68 5.25
CA LEU A 9 -9.73 -17.01 4.44
C LEU A 9 -9.17 -16.72 3.06
N CYS A 10 -9.96 -17.03 2.03
CA CYS A 10 -9.58 -16.77 0.64
C CYS A 10 -10.52 -15.74 0.03
N THR A 11 -9.98 -14.90 -0.84
CA THR A 11 -10.71 -13.88 -1.57
C THR A 11 -11.25 -14.41 -2.89
N ARG A 12 -11.93 -13.57 -3.68
CA ARG A 12 -12.51 -13.96 -4.98
C ARG A 12 -11.46 -14.27 -6.05
N LEU A 13 -10.27 -13.72 -5.93
CA LEU A 13 -9.13 -14.00 -6.80
C LEU A 13 -8.24 -15.12 -6.26
N ASP A 14 -8.75 -15.91 -5.29
CA ASP A 14 -8.07 -17.04 -4.67
C ASP A 14 -6.79 -16.68 -3.89
N PHE A 15 -6.61 -15.40 -3.51
CA PHE A 15 -5.62 -15.05 -2.51
C PHE A 15 -6.10 -15.50 -1.14
N CYS A 16 -5.29 -16.34 -0.47
CA CYS A 16 -5.62 -16.89 0.84
C CYS A 16 -4.69 -16.29 1.90
N TYR A 17 -5.26 -16.02 3.07
CA TYR A 17 -4.55 -15.40 4.19
C TYR A 17 -4.85 -16.14 5.48
N CYS A 18 -3.87 -16.22 6.37
CA CYS A 18 -4.05 -16.76 7.73
C CYS A 18 -4.50 -15.63 8.65
N VAL A 19 -5.81 -15.43 8.76
CA VAL A 19 -6.43 -14.30 9.43
C VAL A 19 -6.76 -14.64 10.87
N ASN A 20 -6.53 -13.70 11.79
CA ASN A 20 -7.00 -13.79 13.16
C ASN A 20 -8.52 -13.54 13.19
N SER A 21 -9.29 -14.54 13.65
CA SER A 21 -10.75 -14.47 13.70
C SER A 21 -11.30 -13.31 14.53
N ASP A 22 -10.55 -12.79 15.50
CA ASP A 22 -10.97 -11.69 16.36
C ASP A 22 -11.11 -10.36 15.58
N TYR A 23 -10.44 -10.22 14.43
CA TYR A 23 -10.52 -9.03 13.58
C TYR A 23 -11.57 -9.12 12.47
N ARG A 24 -12.27 -10.23 12.32
CA ARG A 24 -13.18 -10.45 11.17
C ARG A 24 -14.22 -9.34 11.03
N ASP A 25 -14.93 -9.01 12.12
CA ASP A 25 -15.96 -7.96 12.10
C ASP A 25 -15.37 -6.59 11.78
N ALA A 26 -14.15 -6.30 12.29
CA ALA A 26 -13.45 -5.06 12.00
C ALA A 26 -13.01 -4.99 10.53
N ILE A 27 -12.54 -6.10 9.96
CA ILE A 27 -12.19 -6.22 8.54
C ILE A 27 -13.41 -5.94 7.68
N ASP A 28 -14.53 -6.61 7.92
CA ASP A 28 -15.76 -6.45 7.15
C ASP A 28 -16.30 -5.02 7.23
N ALA A 29 -16.26 -4.41 8.42
CA ALA A 29 -16.67 -3.01 8.62
C ALA A 29 -15.76 -2.03 7.83
N ASN A 30 -14.44 -2.24 7.84
CA ASN A 30 -13.50 -1.40 7.10
C ASN A 30 -13.65 -1.57 5.58
N VAL A 31 -13.85 -2.78 5.09
CA VAL A 31 -14.15 -3.04 3.68
C VAL A 31 -15.39 -2.27 3.25
N ALA A 32 -16.46 -2.32 4.05
CA ALA A 32 -17.70 -1.59 3.74
C ALA A 32 -17.48 -0.07 3.76
N ARG A 33 -16.75 0.45 4.76
CA ARG A 33 -16.43 1.88 4.89
C ARG A 33 -15.63 2.38 3.69
N VAL A 34 -14.55 1.71 3.34
CA VAL A 34 -13.67 2.15 2.23
C VAL A 34 -14.40 2.06 0.88
N ARG A 35 -15.18 1.01 0.65
CA ARG A 35 -16.04 0.92 -0.54
C ARG A 35 -17.06 2.05 -0.62
N GLY A 36 -17.59 2.49 0.52
CA GLY A 36 -18.47 3.67 0.61
C GLY A 36 -17.76 4.97 0.20
N LEU A 37 -16.50 5.17 0.63
CA LEU A 37 -15.68 6.31 0.21
C LEU A 37 -15.44 6.28 -1.31
N ILE A 38 -15.03 5.14 -1.85
CA ILE A 38 -14.82 4.95 -3.30
C ILE A 38 -16.10 5.31 -4.07
N ALA A 39 -17.24 4.75 -3.66
CA ALA A 39 -18.52 5.02 -4.31
C ALA A 39 -18.90 6.51 -4.29
N GLY A 40 -18.61 7.21 -3.18
CA GLY A 40 -18.83 8.64 -3.05
C GLY A 40 -17.99 9.47 -4.03
N HIS A 41 -16.73 9.11 -4.24
CA HIS A 41 -15.87 9.79 -5.22
C HIS A 41 -16.22 9.43 -6.67
N LYS A 42 -16.59 8.19 -6.96
CA LYS A 42 -17.11 7.77 -8.27
C LYS A 42 -18.38 8.52 -8.63
N ALA A 43 -19.29 8.73 -7.68
CA ALA A 43 -20.50 9.52 -7.90
C ALA A 43 -20.23 11.00 -8.23
N GLN A 44 -19.05 11.51 -7.87
CA GLN A 44 -18.56 12.83 -8.26
C GLN A 44 -17.87 12.83 -9.65
N GLY A 45 -17.84 11.72 -10.35
CA GLY A 45 -17.19 11.56 -11.66
C GLY A 45 -15.67 11.48 -11.61
N LYS A 46 -15.08 11.18 -10.44
CA LYS A 46 -13.62 11.06 -10.29
C LYS A 46 -13.11 9.70 -10.71
N ALA A 47 -11.97 9.69 -11.37
CA ALA A 47 -11.17 8.48 -11.52
C ALA A 47 -10.61 8.05 -10.15
N ILE A 48 -10.59 6.76 -9.89
CA ILE A 48 -10.16 6.18 -8.62
C ILE A 48 -8.81 5.50 -8.80
N GLY A 49 -7.80 6.02 -8.11
CA GLY A 49 -6.50 5.39 -8.01
C GLY A 49 -6.30 4.69 -6.67
N TYR A 50 -5.50 3.64 -6.65
CA TYR A 50 -4.97 3.03 -5.42
C TYR A 50 -3.48 3.31 -5.33
N LEU A 51 -3.00 3.72 -4.15
CA LEU A 51 -1.59 3.92 -3.88
C LEU A 51 -1.03 2.71 -3.11
N SER A 52 -0.16 1.95 -3.76
CA SER A 52 0.66 0.94 -3.09
C SER A 52 1.97 1.58 -2.62
N VAL A 53 2.21 1.55 -1.33
CA VAL A 53 3.39 2.14 -0.68
C VAL A 53 3.83 1.28 0.50
N PRO A 54 5.13 1.10 0.74
CA PRO A 54 5.61 0.41 1.94
C PRO A 54 5.19 1.17 3.20
N LEU A 55 4.31 0.58 4.00
CA LEU A 55 3.89 1.15 5.29
C LEU A 55 4.60 0.48 6.47
N SER A 56 4.98 -0.80 6.32
CA SER A 56 5.66 -1.55 7.36
C SER A 56 7.00 -0.90 7.75
N PRO A 57 7.32 -0.82 9.04
CA PRO A 57 8.64 -0.38 9.50
C PRO A 57 9.71 -1.46 9.36
N ALA A 58 9.38 -2.65 8.87
CA ALA A 58 10.34 -3.74 8.69
C ALA A 58 11.49 -3.29 7.77
N GLY A 59 12.71 -3.68 8.13
CA GLY A 59 13.91 -3.29 7.40
C GLY A 59 14.52 -1.95 7.82
N GLY A 60 13.99 -1.27 8.85
CA GLY A 60 14.57 -0.05 9.42
C GLY A 60 13.81 1.24 9.09
N GLY A 61 12.64 1.12 8.45
CA GLY A 61 11.75 2.25 8.23
C GLY A 61 10.99 2.69 9.49
N SER A 62 10.16 3.71 9.33
CA SER A 62 9.21 4.19 10.34
C SER A 62 7.81 4.21 9.75
N PHE A 63 6.85 3.58 10.43
CA PHE A 63 5.46 3.61 9.97
C PHE A 63 4.94 5.05 9.80
N ALA A 64 5.22 5.94 10.76
CA ALA A 64 4.78 7.33 10.69
C ALA A 64 5.39 8.07 9.48
N VAL A 65 6.69 7.89 9.24
CA VAL A 65 7.37 8.48 8.09
C VAL A 65 6.85 7.88 6.78
N ASN A 66 6.64 6.57 6.74
CA ASN A 66 6.08 5.91 5.55
C ASN A 66 4.65 6.41 5.26
N ALA A 67 3.84 6.65 6.28
CA ALA A 67 2.50 7.23 6.13
C ALA A 67 2.55 8.69 5.61
N GLU A 68 3.53 9.48 6.05
CA GLU A 68 3.77 10.84 5.53
C GLU A 68 4.22 10.81 4.07
N ILE A 69 5.11 9.88 3.69
CA ILE A 69 5.50 9.66 2.29
C ILE A 69 4.29 9.27 1.45
N ALA A 70 3.45 8.35 1.95
CA ALA A 70 2.22 7.96 1.28
C ALA A 70 1.28 9.16 1.05
N ALA A 71 1.10 10.02 2.06
CA ALA A 71 0.28 11.23 1.95
C ALA A 71 0.86 12.22 0.93
N ALA A 72 2.17 12.43 0.95
CA ALA A 72 2.86 13.31 0.00
C ALA A 72 2.75 12.79 -1.45
N THR A 73 2.95 11.48 -1.65
CA THR A 73 2.81 10.83 -2.96
C THR A 73 1.37 10.93 -3.46
N ALA A 74 0.38 10.59 -2.63
CA ALA A 74 -1.04 10.72 -3.00
C ALA A 74 -1.40 12.17 -3.39
N SER A 75 -0.91 13.16 -2.64
CA SER A 75 -1.09 14.58 -2.95
C SER A 75 -0.44 14.96 -4.28
N SER A 76 0.78 14.50 -4.53
CA SER A 76 1.50 14.75 -5.79
C SER A 76 0.79 14.17 -6.99
N VAL A 77 0.34 12.91 -6.90
CA VAL A 77 -0.43 12.25 -7.97
C VAL A 77 -1.76 12.97 -8.20
N THR A 78 -2.47 13.33 -7.12
CA THR A 78 -3.72 14.08 -7.21
C THR A 78 -3.52 15.44 -7.88
N ALA A 79 -2.45 16.16 -7.53
CA ALA A 79 -2.14 17.47 -8.14
C ALA A 79 -1.87 17.36 -9.65
N ARG A 80 -1.19 16.29 -10.08
CA ARG A 80 -0.88 16.02 -11.49
C ARG A 80 -2.13 15.68 -12.31
N LEU A 81 -3.08 14.96 -11.72
CA LEU A 81 -4.32 14.54 -12.39
C LEU A 81 -5.46 15.56 -12.24
N GLY A 82 -5.34 16.45 -11.25
CA GLY A 82 -6.39 17.41 -10.87
C GLY A 82 -7.34 16.81 -9.82
N ALA A 83 -7.51 17.55 -8.69
CA ALA A 83 -8.32 17.09 -7.56
C ALA A 83 -9.82 16.92 -7.88
N GLN A 84 -10.30 17.57 -8.95
CA GLN A 84 -11.68 17.41 -9.43
C GLN A 84 -11.84 16.16 -10.31
N SER A 85 -10.75 15.65 -10.88
CA SER A 85 -10.75 14.57 -11.85
C SER A 85 -10.36 13.21 -11.26
N ALA A 86 -9.60 13.20 -10.16
CA ALA A 86 -9.11 11.98 -9.55
C ALA A 86 -9.15 12.01 -8.02
N TRP A 87 -9.28 10.84 -7.44
CA TRP A 87 -9.06 10.59 -6.02
C TRP A 87 -8.16 9.37 -5.83
N ILE A 88 -7.20 9.49 -4.91
CA ILE A 88 -6.22 8.44 -4.64
C ILE A 88 -6.52 7.83 -3.27
N LEU A 89 -6.90 6.56 -3.27
CA LEU A 89 -7.02 5.78 -2.06
C LEU A 89 -5.63 5.52 -1.48
N ASN A 90 -5.37 6.10 -0.32
CA ASN A 90 -4.11 5.96 0.41
C ASN A 90 -4.30 5.03 1.61
N PRO A 91 -3.75 3.80 1.61
CA PRO A 91 -3.88 2.87 2.73
C PRO A 91 -3.34 3.43 4.06
N GLY A 92 -2.35 4.31 4.00
CA GLY A 92 -1.77 4.94 5.19
C GLY A 92 -2.72 5.92 5.88
N ALA A 93 -3.65 6.52 5.13
CA ALA A 93 -4.69 7.41 5.66
C ALA A 93 -5.97 6.65 6.01
N GLU A 94 -6.30 5.63 5.23
CA GLU A 94 -7.52 4.83 5.36
C GLU A 94 -7.30 3.51 6.11
N GLY A 95 -6.24 3.45 6.93
CA GLY A 95 -5.91 2.28 7.74
C GLY A 95 -7.09 1.77 8.56
N GLY A 96 -7.05 0.51 8.92
CA GLY A 96 -8.19 -0.18 9.52
C GLY A 96 -8.57 0.31 10.92
N ASP A 97 -9.75 0.92 11.05
CA ASP A 97 -10.34 1.19 12.36
C ASP A 97 -10.51 -0.12 13.15
N ARG A 98 -10.20 -0.07 14.45
CA ARG A 98 -10.28 -1.23 15.36
C ARG A 98 -9.39 -2.41 15.00
N MET A 99 -8.35 -2.18 14.19
CA MET A 99 -7.36 -3.18 13.78
C MET A 99 -6.07 -3.10 14.60
N ASN A 100 -6.09 -2.46 15.78
CA ASN A 100 -4.91 -2.37 16.63
C ASN A 100 -4.46 -3.76 17.08
N GLY A 101 -3.20 -4.11 16.78
CA GLY A 101 -2.63 -5.42 17.06
C GLY A 101 -2.88 -6.47 15.97
N ALA A 102 -3.58 -6.13 14.89
CA ALA A 102 -3.71 -7.01 13.72
C ALA A 102 -2.36 -7.22 13.04
N GLY A 103 -2.18 -8.40 12.45
CA GLY A 103 -1.00 -8.75 11.68
C GLY A 103 -1.08 -8.33 10.22
N GLY A 104 0.02 -8.49 9.49
CA GLY A 104 0.08 -8.18 8.05
C GLY A 104 -0.97 -8.93 7.25
N ALA A 105 -1.17 -10.23 7.54
CA ALA A 105 -2.17 -11.06 6.86
C ALA A 105 -3.61 -10.54 7.05
N ASP A 106 -3.96 -10.00 8.22
CA ASP A 106 -5.27 -9.40 8.49
C ASP A 106 -5.50 -8.17 7.62
N PHE A 107 -4.51 -7.27 7.57
CA PHE A 107 -4.54 -6.08 6.71
C PHE A 107 -4.58 -6.46 5.23
N MET A 108 -3.74 -7.41 4.80
CA MET A 108 -3.73 -7.83 3.40
C MET A 108 -5.03 -8.50 2.97
N TYR A 109 -5.65 -9.31 3.83
CA TYR A 109 -6.98 -9.86 3.55
C TYR A 109 -8.03 -8.76 3.37
N MET A 110 -8.02 -7.74 4.24
CA MET A 110 -8.90 -6.57 4.12
C MET A 110 -8.67 -5.81 2.81
N TRP A 111 -7.42 -5.45 2.52
CA TRP A 111 -7.07 -4.68 1.33
C TRP A 111 -7.35 -5.46 0.04
N THR A 112 -7.03 -6.75 -0.01
CA THR A 112 -7.33 -7.58 -1.18
C THR A 112 -8.81 -7.58 -1.51
N GLN A 113 -9.69 -7.70 -0.53
CA GLN A 113 -11.14 -7.62 -0.76
C GLN A 113 -11.56 -6.26 -1.34
N ILE A 114 -10.94 -5.17 -0.88
CA ILE A 114 -11.20 -3.82 -1.40
C ILE A 114 -10.73 -3.72 -2.85
N LEU A 115 -9.49 -4.14 -3.12
CA LEU A 115 -8.84 -4.01 -4.43
C LEU A 115 -9.50 -4.88 -5.52
N GLU A 116 -9.85 -6.12 -5.18
CA GLU A 116 -10.50 -7.03 -6.14
C GLU A 116 -11.94 -6.63 -6.48
N GLY A 117 -12.55 -5.75 -5.68
CA GLY A 117 -13.94 -5.36 -5.87
C GLY A 117 -14.94 -6.46 -5.52
N ARG A 118 -16.19 -6.27 -5.92
CA ARG A 118 -17.27 -7.24 -5.66
C ARG A 118 -17.25 -8.43 -6.61
N ASN A 119 -16.73 -8.23 -7.82
CA ASN A 119 -16.72 -9.22 -8.90
C ASN A 119 -15.33 -9.84 -9.13
N GLY A 120 -14.32 -9.41 -8.39
CA GLY A 120 -12.93 -9.83 -8.57
C GLY A 120 -12.28 -9.22 -9.83
N ALA A 121 -12.86 -8.16 -10.36
CA ALA A 121 -12.36 -7.47 -11.56
C ALA A 121 -11.75 -6.10 -11.23
N GLY A 122 -11.62 -5.76 -9.94
CA GLY A 122 -11.13 -4.45 -9.52
C GLY A 122 -11.95 -3.29 -10.11
N GLU A 123 -13.26 -3.52 -10.28
CA GLU A 123 -14.18 -2.63 -11.00
C GLU A 123 -14.34 -1.26 -10.35
N ASP A 124 -13.84 -1.12 -9.15
CA ASP A 124 -13.87 0.13 -8.41
C ASP A 124 -12.68 1.05 -8.73
N PHE A 125 -11.66 0.55 -9.42
CA PHE A 125 -10.42 1.26 -9.69
C PHE A 125 -10.16 1.46 -11.18
N ASP A 126 -9.61 2.64 -11.50
CA ASP A 126 -9.16 2.99 -12.85
C ASP A 126 -7.65 2.73 -12.99
N PHE A 127 -6.88 2.90 -11.91
CA PHE A 127 -5.44 2.65 -11.93
C PHE A 127 -4.88 2.30 -10.55
N PHE A 128 -3.71 1.64 -10.56
CA PHE A 128 -2.87 1.49 -9.39
C PHE A 128 -1.56 2.24 -9.59
N TYR A 129 -1.11 2.89 -8.54
CA TYR A 129 0.16 3.60 -8.48
C TYR A 129 1.05 2.97 -7.43
N PHE A 130 2.19 2.47 -7.85
CA PHE A 130 3.21 1.90 -6.99
C PHE A 130 4.29 2.95 -6.73
N ALA A 131 4.45 3.34 -5.47
CA ALA A 131 5.48 4.29 -5.08
C ALA A 131 6.89 3.72 -5.33
N GLY A 132 7.74 4.51 -5.93
CA GLY A 132 9.10 4.12 -6.29
C GLY A 132 10.17 4.99 -5.65
N PRO A 133 11.44 4.73 -6.00
CA PRO A 133 12.57 5.46 -5.44
C PRO A 133 12.48 6.99 -5.60
N PHE A 134 11.85 7.46 -6.66
CA PHE A 134 11.70 8.89 -6.93
C PHE A 134 10.71 9.56 -5.98
N ASP A 135 9.62 8.88 -5.62
CA ASP A 135 8.66 9.38 -4.66
C ASP A 135 9.31 9.57 -3.28
N PHE A 136 10.11 8.58 -2.84
CA PHE A 136 10.87 8.65 -1.59
C PHE A 136 11.93 9.75 -1.64
N ALA A 137 12.70 9.82 -2.73
CA ALA A 137 13.71 10.86 -2.92
C ALA A 137 13.08 12.26 -2.89
N SER A 138 11.93 12.43 -3.53
CA SER A 138 11.19 13.70 -3.57
C SER A 138 10.77 14.16 -2.17
N PHE A 139 10.24 13.24 -1.34
CA PHE A 139 9.84 13.54 0.03
C PHE A 139 11.02 14.07 0.88
N PHE A 140 12.17 13.42 0.82
CA PHE A 140 13.37 13.83 1.56
C PHE A 140 14.21 14.91 0.84
N LYS A 141 13.77 15.35 -0.35
CA LYS A 141 14.53 16.30 -1.21
C LYS A 141 15.92 15.80 -1.57
N LEU A 142 16.03 14.49 -1.84
CA LEU A 142 17.29 13.87 -2.28
C LEU A 142 17.55 14.19 -3.76
N THR A 143 18.82 14.41 -4.09
CA THR A 143 19.22 14.85 -5.42
C THR A 143 20.25 13.93 -6.09
N GLY A 144 20.69 12.88 -5.42
CA GLY A 144 21.76 12.00 -5.85
C GLY A 144 23.14 12.41 -5.33
N GLN A 145 23.24 13.59 -4.70
CA GLN A 145 24.49 14.11 -4.13
C GLN A 145 24.28 14.51 -2.67
N GLY A 146 25.11 13.99 -1.76
CA GLY A 146 24.99 14.25 -0.32
C GLY A 146 23.68 13.73 0.28
N ASP A 147 23.09 12.70 -0.30
CA ASP A 147 21.78 12.20 0.09
C ASP A 147 21.81 11.56 1.49
N LEU A 148 22.90 10.90 1.85
CA LEU A 148 23.04 10.28 3.17
C LEU A 148 23.12 11.34 4.26
N GLU A 149 23.88 12.39 4.06
CA GLU A 149 23.98 13.52 4.98
C GLU A 149 22.62 14.25 5.12
N ARG A 150 21.87 14.38 4.04
CA ARG A 150 20.51 14.96 4.06
C ARG A 150 19.54 14.09 4.88
N LEU A 151 19.61 12.78 4.72
CA LEU A 151 18.78 11.85 5.49
C LEU A 151 19.14 11.88 6.97
N GLU A 152 20.42 11.95 7.31
CA GLU A 152 20.87 12.06 8.71
C GLU A 152 20.44 13.40 9.32
N ALA A 153 20.58 14.50 8.60
CA ALA A 153 20.09 15.80 9.03
C ALA A 153 18.56 15.82 9.21
N TRP A 154 17.82 15.16 8.32
CA TRP A 154 16.38 15.00 8.44
C TRP A 154 16.01 14.18 9.70
N PHE A 155 16.72 13.09 9.94
CA PHE A 155 16.55 12.25 11.13
C PHE A 155 16.75 13.05 12.41
N ASP A 156 17.84 13.83 12.50
CA ASP A 156 18.16 14.65 13.66
C ASP A 156 17.11 15.75 13.89
N ALA A 157 16.70 16.42 12.82
CA ALA A 157 15.66 17.44 12.90
C ALA A 157 14.32 16.83 13.37
N ARG A 158 13.96 15.64 12.86
CA ARG A 158 12.75 14.94 13.26
C ARG A 158 12.80 14.51 14.73
N ALA A 159 13.90 13.92 15.17
CA ALA A 159 14.08 13.51 16.55
C ALA A 159 13.99 14.70 17.53
N ALA A 160 14.49 15.87 17.14
CA ALA A 160 14.41 17.08 17.95
C ALA A 160 12.98 17.70 18.01
N GLN A 161 12.13 17.44 17.02
CA GLN A 161 10.81 18.09 16.89
C GLN A 161 9.63 17.18 17.22
N ASP A 162 9.81 15.87 17.13
CA ASP A 162 8.74 14.87 17.32
C ASP A 162 9.05 13.97 18.50
N PRO A 163 8.40 14.18 19.67
CA PRO A 163 8.61 13.36 20.86
C PRO A 163 8.29 11.88 20.65
N SER A 164 7.33 11.55 19.75
CA SER A 164 6.97 10.17 19.47
C SER A 164 8.07 9.48 18.66
N PHE A 165 8.64 10.18 17.70
CA PHE A 165 9.79 9.71 16.93
C PHE A 165 11.01 9.53 17.84
N MET A 166 11.30 10.50 18.71
CA MET A 166 12.40 10.40 19.68
C MET A 166 12.21 9.22 20.62
N THR A 167 11.00 8.98 21.14
CA THR A 167 10.70 7.81 21.96
C THR A 167 11.00 6.49 21.21
N ALA A 168 10.69 6.42 19.92
CA ALA A 168 10.99 5.24 19.10
C ALA A 168 12.50 5.07 18.84
N VAL A 169 13.25 6.17 18.81
CA VAL A 169 14.72 6.15 18.74
C VAL A 169 15.31 5.66 20.06
N ASP A 170 14.85 6.19 21.19
CA ASP A 170 15.36 5.86 22.53
C ASP A 170 15.14 4.38 22.89
N ASN A 171 14.01 3.81 22.49
CA ASN A 171 13.70 2.40 22.73
C ASN A 171 14.28 1.46 21.67
N GLY A 172 15.00 1.98 20.66
CA GLY A 172 15.65 1.20 19.62
C GLY A 172 14.72 0.68 18.52
N SER A 173 13.44 1.08 18.51
CA SER A 173 12.51 0.71 17.42
C SER A 173 12.89 1.37 16.10
N ILE A 174 13.50 2.55 16.13
CA ILE A 174 14.08 3.24 15.00
C ILE A 174 15.55 3.52 15.31
N THR A 175 16.46 3.07 14.46
CA THR A 175 17.87 3.38 14.59
C THR A 175 18.35 4.27 13.45
N ARG A 176 19.32 5.16 13.71
CA ARG A 176 19.90 6.02 12.68
C ARG A 176 20.43 5.20 11.50
N ALA A 177 21.14 4.11 11.77
CA ALA A 177 21.71 3.25 10.74
C ALA A 177 20.60 2.54 9.92
N GLY A 178 19.56 2.02 10.58
CA GLY A 178 18.40 1.42 9.92
C GLY A 178 17.68 2.42 9.03
N PHE A 179 17.38 3.60 9.57
CA PHE A 179 16.73 4.69 8.86
C PHE A 179 17.53 5.11 7.61
N ARG A 180 18.83 5.36 7.79
CA ARG A 180 19.71 5.72 6.69
C ARG A 180 19.76 4.64 5.60
N ASN A 181 19.89 3.39 5.98
CA ASN A 181 19.95 2.29 5.02
C ASN A 181 18.63 2.12 4.28
N TYR A 182 17.51 2.16 5.01
CA TYR A 182 16.18 1.99 4.43
C TYR A 182 15.87 3.10 3.42
N TYR A 183 15.94 4.36 3.84
CA TYR A 183 15.59 5.49 2.97
C TYR A 183 16.71 5.90 2.02
N GLY A 184 17.98 5.62 2.36
CA GLY A 184 19.11 5.88 1.50
C GLY A 184 19.18 4.96 0.29
N LEU A 185 18.66 3.73 0.40
CA LEU A 185 18.40 2.85 -0.73
C LEU A 185 17.13 3.24 -1.49
N ARG A 186 16.47 4.34 -1.06
CA ARG A 186 15.24 4.85 -1.64
C ARG A 186 14.20 3.75 -1.66
N ALA A 187 13.80 3.33 -0.44
CA ALA A 187 12.80 2.31 -0.23
C ALA A 187 11.63 2.48 -1.21
N SER A 188 11.19 1.40 -1.76
CA SER A 188 10.16 1.37 -2.77
C SER A 188 9.32 0.12 -2.62
N VAL A 189 8.26 0.02 -3.39
CA VAL A 189 7.40 -1.16 -3.45
C VAL A 189 8.19 -2.45 -3.73
N ALA A 190 9.34 -2.38 -4.39
CA ALA A 190 10.20 -3.53 -4.63
C ALA A 190 10.77 -4.17 -3.36
N PHE A 191 10.78 -3.43 -2.23
CA PHE A 191 11.23 -3.93 -0.92
C PHE A 191 10.10 -4.21 0.05
N SER A 192 8.84 -4.07 -0.38
CA SER A 192 7.65 -4.28 0.45
C SER A 192 6.89 -5.52 0.01
N TYR A 193 6.80 -6.51 0.87
CA TYR A 193 5.97 -7.70 0.60
C TYR A 193 4.49 -7.36 0.42
N GLY A 194 3.94 -6.41 1.18
CA GLY A 194 2.56 -5.96 0.98
C GLY A 194 2.34 -5.36 -0.42
N SER A 195 3.33 -4.60 -0.93
CA SER A 195 3.27 -4.07 -2.29
C SER A 195 3.47 -5.15 -3.36
N HIS A 196 4.22 -6.22 -3.05
CA HIS A 196 4.28 -7.40 -3.91
C HIS A 196 2.92 -8.11 -4.01
N ASP A 197 2.21 -8.23 -2.89
CA ASP A 197 0.85 -8.78 -2.89
C ASP A 197 -0.10 -7.89 -3.70
N ASP A 198 -0.02 -6.56 -3.55
CA ASP A 198 -0.79 -5.59 -4.37
C ASP A 198 -0.49 -5.75 -5.87
N TRP A 199 0.78 -5.98 -6.23
CA TRP A 199 1.18 -6.23 -7.61
C TRP A 199 0.56 -7.53 -8.15
N ASN A 200 0.62 -8.60 -7.39
CA ASN A 200 0.00 -9.88 -7.75
C ASN A 200 -1.53 -9.75 -7.89
N ILE A 201 -2.17 -8.96 -7.02
CA ILE A 201 -3.61 -8.65 -7.12
C ILE A 201 -3.91 -7.88 -8.41
N ALA A 202 -3.15 -6.83 -8.72
CA ALA A 202 -3.31 -6.05 -9.95
C ALA A 202 -3.18 -6.92 -11.21
N ARG A 203 -2.20 -7.83 -11.20
CA ARG A 203 -1.99 -8.81 -12.27
C ARG A 203 -3.18 -9.76 -12.42
N ALA A 204 -3.69 -10.30 -11.31
CA ALA A 204 -4.84 -11.20 -11.31
C ALA A 204 -6.12 -10.49 -11.79
N ILE A 205 -6.34 -9.23 -11.36
CA ILE A 205 -7.43 -8.38 -11.85
C ILE A 205 -7.35 -8.23 -13.38
N ASN A 206 -6.17 -7.88 -13.91
CA ASN A 206 -6.00 -7.69 -15.34
C ASN A 206 -6.12 -9.00 -16.13
N ALA A 207 -5.66 -10.12 -15.59
CA ALA A 207 -5.90 -11.43 -16.19
C ALA A 207 -7.40 -11.76 -16.28
N ARG A 208 -8.16 -11.45 -15.24
CA ARG A 208 -9.60 -11.64 -15.21
C ARG A 208 -10.33 -10.69 -16.19
N ARG A 209 -9.92 -9.40 -16.24
CA ARG A 209 -10.49 -8.43 -17.20
C ARG A 209 -10.27 -8.86 -18.63
N ARG A 210 -9.10 -9.39 -19.00
CA ARG A 210 -8.83 -9.92 -20.35
C ARG A 210 -9.72 -11.09 -20.73
N GLY A 211 -10.04 -11.96 -19.76
CA GLY A 211 -10.89 -13.13 -19.98
C GLY A 211 -12.40 -12.84 -20.01
N ALA A 212 -12.83 -11.63 -19.64
CA ALA A 212 -14.23 -11.26 -19.56
C ALA A 212 -14.66 -10.49 -20.82
N ALA A 213 -15.75 -10.93 -21.46
CA ALA A 213 -16.26 -10.32 -22.68
C ALA A 213 -16.57 -8.82 -22.55
N ASP A 214 -16.97 -8.39 -21.34
CA ASP A 214 -17.39 -7.02 -21.06
C ASP A 214 -16.22 -6.06 -20.80
N PHE A 215 -15.01 -6.55 -20.56
CA PHE A 215 -13.88 -5.70 -20.18
C PHE A 215 -12.87 -5.45 -21.32
N GLY A 216 -12.53 -6.41 -22.13
CA GLY A 216 -11.56 -6.27 -23.22
C GLY A 216 -10.20 -5.66 -22.82
N ILE A 217 -9.26 -5.59 -23.74
CA ILE A 217 -7.92 -5.02 -23.48
C ILE A 217 -7.98 -3.52 -23.15
N ALA A 218 -8.92 -2.78 -23.76
CA ALA A 218 -9.07 -1.34 -23.57
C ALA A 218 -9.49 -0.95 -22.12
N ASN A 219 -10.03 -1.90 -21.36
CA ASN A 219 -10.52 -1.68 -20.01
C ASN A 219 -9.62 -2.30 -18.93
N GLN A 220 -8.35 -2.54 -19.24
CA GLN A 220 -7.40 -2.99 -18.23
C GLN A 220 -7.14 -1.91 -17.20
N LEU A 221 -6.91 -2.34 -15.97
CA LEU A 221 -6.42 -1.49 -14.89
C LEU A 221 -5.05 -0.93 -15.30
N ALA A 222 -4.93 0.40 -15.36
CA ALA A 222 -3.66 1.03 -15.63
C ALA A 222 -2.72 0.89 -14.42
N ILE A 223 -1.45 0.62 -14.68
CA ILE A 223 -0.43 0.49 -13.64
C ILE A 223 0.62 1.58 -13.84
N PHE A 224 0.99 2.24 -12.75
CA PHE A 224 2.09 3.19 -12.68
C PHE A 224 3.09 2.73 -11.63
N PHE A 225 4.37 2.88 -11.93
CA PHE A 225 5.46 2.69 -10.98
C PHE A 225 6.36 3.93 -11.01
N ASP A 226 6.56 4.53 -9.86
CA ASP A 226 7.45 5.70 -9.71
C ASP A 226 7.11 6.85 -10.69
N GLY A 227 5.82 7.07 -10.93
CA GLY A 227 5.33 8.11 -11.84
C GLY A 227 5.30 7.73 -13.32
N HIS A 228 5.76 6.54 -13.69
CA HIS A 228 5.82 6.07 -15.07
C HIS A 228 4.78 4.98 -15.33
N PRO A 229 4.10 4.99 -16.50
CA PRO A 229 3.20 3.90 -16.86
C PRO A 229 4.00 2.61 -17.06
N VAL A 230 3.47 1.52 -16.52
CA VAL A 230 4.03 0.18 -16.73
C VAL A 230 3.52 -0.37 -18.05
N THR A 231 4.43 -0.77 -18.92
CA THR A 231 4.08 -1.35 -20.22
C THR A 231 3.29 -2.64 -20.02
N PRO A 232 2.18 -2.86 -20.74
CA PRO A 232 1.49 -4.14 -20.73
C PRO A 232 2.44 -5.31 -21.00
N GLY A 233 2.33 -6.37 -20.23
CA GLY A 233 3.22 -7.52 -20.28
C GLY A 233 4.42 -7.46 -19.32
N SER A 234 4.90 -6.28 -18.94
CA SER A 234 6.01 -6.16 -18.00
C SER A 234 5.63 -6.46 -16.55
N TYR A 235 4.36 -6.43 -16.20
CA TYR A 235 3.81 -6.72 -14.87
C TYR A 235 2.98 -8.01 -14.83
N GLU A 236 3.08 -8.85 -15.85
CA GLU A 236 2.31 -10.09 -15.91
C GLU A 236 2.97 -11.23 -15.12
N GLU A 237 4.25 -11.13 -14.86
CA GLU A 237 4.97 -12.06 -14.01
C GLU A 237 4.66 -11.82 -12.52
N PRO A 238 4.39 -12.89 -11.74
CA PRO A 238 4.15 -12.74 -10.31
C PRO A 238 5.43 -12.34 -9.58
N THR A 239 5.25 -11.55 -8.52
CA THR A 239 6.31 -11.29 -7.55
C THR A 239 6.22 -12.28 -6.39
N ALA A 240 7.25 -12.32 -5.52
CA ALA A 240 7.19 -13.11 -4.32
C ALA A 240 6.02 -12.66 -3.44
N ALA A 241 5.17 -13.61 -3.03
CA ALA A 241 4.07 -13.32 -2.12
C ALA A 241 4.59 -12.92 -0.74
N GLY A 242 3.92 -11.96 -0.11
CA GLY A 242 4.22 -11.51 1.24
C GLY A 242 3.36 -12.22 2.28
N ASP A 243 2.20 -11.64 2.57
CA ASP A 243 1.28 -12.15 3.59
C ASP A 243 0.24 -13.15 3.03
N ALA A 244 0.18 -13.32 1.71
CA ALA A 244 -0.69 -14.32 1.09
C ALA A 244 -0.21 -15.74 1.43
N GLY A 245 -1.06 -16.48 2.12
CA GLY A 245 -0.77 -17.85 2.52
C GLY A 245 -1.83 -18.44 3.43
N ARG A 246 -1.88 -19.77 3.44
CA ARG A 246 -2.79 -20.52 4.32
C ARG A 246 -2.17 -20.64 5.71
N CYS A 247 -3.03 -20.74 6.73
CA CYS A 247 -2.54 -21.10 8.06
C CYS A 247 -1.78 -22.45 8.00
N VAL A 248 -0.59 -22.45 8.55
CA VAL A 248 0.18 -23.68 8.77
C VAL A 248 -0.43 -24.36 10.01
N LYS A 249 -0.77 -25.64 9.88
CA LYS A 249 -1.29 -26.46 10.98
C LYS A 249 -0.17 -26.88 11.91
#